data_ccb50cda67556f54e22cc45a3978baff
#
_entry.id   ccb50cda67556f54e22cc45a3978baff
#
_cell.length_a   1.000
_cell.length_b   1.000
_cell.length_c   1.000
_cell.angle_alpha   90.00
_cell.angle_beta   90.00
_cell.angle_gamma   90.00
#
_symmetry.space_group_name_H-M   'P 1'
#
loop_
_entity.id
_entity.type
_entity.pdbx_description
1 polymer ?
#
loop_
_entity_poly.entity_id
_entity_poly.type
_entity_poly.pdbx_seq_one_letter_code
_entity_poly.pdbx_strand_id
1 'polypeptide(L)'
;MCEYIVEPKSRGEIRELAYLFRKELGLLDVLYFPIVELLDSMREVFPEFTYEIVPDEEFPKDIHADTDITRHHVRIKESVYDGAVEGVGRDRMTIAHELGHYLMLCICGFRLTRNFGNEEVPAYKSPEWQAKCFGGELMVAEHLTRDLSAKEIEEKCGVSEDAASYQYNKMHEADN
;
A
#
# COMPACT_ATOMS: atom_id res chain seq x y z
N MET A 1 -23.42 4.97 4.59
CA MET A 1 -21.99 5.23 4.84
C MET A 1 -21.53 6.24 3.81
N CYS A 2 -20.87 7.34 4.21
CA CYS A 2 -20.38 8.31 3.22
C CYS A 2 -19.06 7.78 2.65
N GLU A 3 -19.06 7.37 1.40
CA GLU A 3 -17.85 6.95 0.71
C GLU A 3 -17.27 8.13 -0.07
N TYR A 4 -15.95 8.27 -0.01
CA TYR A 4 -15.25 9.21 -0.85
C TYR A 4 -14.90 8.56 -2.19
N ILE A 5 -14.95 9.37 -3.24
CA ILE A 5 -14.57 8.98 -4.60
C ILE A 5 -13.31 9.76 -4.96
N VAL A 6 -12.35 9.07 -5.55
CA VAL A 6 -11.12 9.65 -6.12
C VAL A 6 -11.16 9.59 -7.64
N GLU A 7 -10.24 10.30 -8.29
CA GLU A 7 -10.03 10.17 -9.73
C GLU A 7 -9.79 8.70 -10.10
N PRO A 8 -10.51 8.18 -11.12
CA PRO A 8 -10.42 6.77 -11.48
C PRO A 8 -9.03 6.39 -11.95
N LYS A 9 -8.52 5.27 -11.48
CA LYS A 9 -7.26 4.68 -11.92
C LYS A 9 -7.39 3.19 -12.13
N SER A 10 -6.92 2.71 -13.27
CA SER A 10 -6.76 1.29 -13.52
C SER A 10 -5.58 0.71 -12.74
N ARG A 11 -5.57 -0.60 -12.55
CA ARG A 11 -4.42 -1.30 -11.96
C ARG A 11 -3.13 -1.05 -12.74
N GLY A 12 -3.20 -1.02 -14.08
CA GLY A 12 -2.04 -0.75 -14.93
C GLY A 12 -1.42 0.62 -14.67
N GLU A 13 -2.25 1.67 -14.52
CA GLU A 13 -1.78 3.01 -14.16
C GLU A 13 -1.16 3.04 -12.77
N ILE A 14 -1.77 2.35 -11.80
CA ILE A 14 -1.23 2.27 -10.43
C ILE A 14 0.10 1.49 -10.41
N ARG A 15 0.21 0.40 -11.18
CA ARG A 15 1.46 -0.36 -11.36
C ARG A 15 2.58 0.53 -11.93
N GLU A 16 2.28 1.33 -12.94
CA GLU A 16 3.24 2.26 -13.50
C GLU A 16 3.71 3.30 -12.47
N LEU A 17 2.78 3.83 -11.64
CA LEU A 17 3.14 4.74 -10.55
C LEU A 17 4.05 4.07 -9.51
N ALA A 18 3.76 2.83 -9.12
CA ALA A 18 4.61 2.07 -8.19
C ALA A 18 5.99 1.77 -8.79
N TYR A 19 6.05 1.45 -10.09
CA TYR A 19 7.29 1.25 -10.83
C TYR A 19 8.15 2.52 -10.83
N LEU A 20 7.57 3.67 -11.19
CA LEU A 20 8.26 4.95 -11.21
C LEU A 20 8.73 5.35 -9.81
N PHE A 21 7.90 5.13 -8.79
CA PHE A 21 8.27 5.42 -7.41
C PHE A 21 9.47 4.58 -6.95
N ARG A 22 9.47 3.27 -7.23
CA ARG A 22 10.62 2.40 -6.96
C ARG A 22 11.89 2.86 -7.70
N LYS A 23 11.73 3.31 -8.96
CA LYS A 23 12.83 3.81 -9.78
C LYS A 23 13.46 5.07 -9.17
N GLU A 24 12.65 6.03 -8.74
CA GLU A 24 13.14 7.26 -8.09
C GLU A 24 13.86 6.98 -6.77
N LEU A 25 13.45 5.95 -6.04
CA LEU A 25 14.13 5.49 -4.83
C LEU A 25 15.39 4.65 -5.09
N GLY A 26 15.69 4.30 -6.35
CA GLY A 26 16.79 3.39 -6.69
C GLY A 26 16.55 1.93 -6.27
N LEU A 27 15.28 1.54 -6.06
CA LEU A 27 14.87 0.22 -5.56
C LEU A 27 14.18 -0.63 -6.64
N LEU A 28 14.49 -0.35 -7.92
CA LEU A 28 13.80 -1.01 -9.03
C LEU A 28 14.03 -2.53 -9.05
N ASP A 29 15.24 -2.98 -8.74
CA ASP A 29 15.66 -4.38 -8.82
C ASP A 29 15.64 -5.11 -7.47
N VAL A 30 14.98 -4.53 -6.44
CA VAL A 30 14.91 -5.08 -5.09
C VAL A 30 13.63 -5.90 -4.90
N LEU A 31 13.73 -7.23 -4.73
CA LEU A 31 12.57 -8.10 -4.48
C LEU A 31 11.97 -7.85 -3.09
N TYR A 32 12.77 -7.92 -2.04
CA TYR A 32 12.33 -7.64 -0.68
C TYR A 32 12.31 -6.13 -0.43
N PHE A 33 11.17 -5.51 -0.75
CA PHE A 33 11.05 -4.06 -0.66
C PHE A 33 11.19 -3.57 0.79
N PRO A 34 12.07 -2.60 1.09
CA PRO A 34 12.38 -2.14 2.45
C PRO A 34 11.31 -1.16 2.95
N ILE A 35 10.10 -1.67 3.26
CA ILE A 35 8.93 -0.83 3.57
C ILE A 35 9.05 -0.09 4.91
N VAL A 36 9.73 -0.69 5.89
CA VAL A 36 9.95 -0.06 7.21
C VAL A 36 10.96 1.07 7.07
N GLU A 37 12.07 0.83 6.38
CA GLU A 37 13.08 1.84 6.09
C GLU A 37 12.51 2.98 5.23
N LEU A 38 11.59 2.68 4.31
CA LEU A 38 10.86 3.71 3.58
C LEU A 38 10.01 4.55 4.53
N LEU A 39 9.23 3.93 5.43
CA LEU A 39 8.43 4.65 6.42
C LEU A 39 9.30 5.63 7.22
N ASP A 40 10.45 5.16 7.71
CA ASP A 40 11.38 5.96 8.51
C ASP A 40 11.97 7.14 7.71
N SER A 41 12.23 6.95 6.42
CA SER A 41 12.80 7.98 5.54
C SER A 41 11.76 8.87 4.84
N MET A 42 10.47 8.57 4.98
CA MET A 42 9.40 9.33 4.31
C MET A 42 9.48 10.84 4.55
N ARG A 43 9.88 11.26 5.74
CA ARG A 43 10.02 12.68 6.09
C ARG A 43 11.13 13.41 5.32
N GLU A 44 12.12 12.68 4.81
CA GLU A 44 13.19 13.27 3.98
C GLU A 44 12.66 13.67 2.60
N VAL A 45 11.68 12.89 2.09
CA VAL A 45 11.04 13.13 0.79
C VAL A 45 9.83 14.05 0.93
N PHE A 46 9.05 13.87 1.99
CA PHE A 46 7.83 14.62 2.30
C PHE A 46 7.98 15.27 3.67
N PRO A 47 8.49 16.52 3.78
CA PRO A 47 8.81 17.16 5.07
C PRO A 47 7.63 17.29 6.03
N GLU A 48 6.39 17.30 5.52
CA GLU A 48 5.16 17.36 6.33
C GLU A 48 4.72 16.00 6.86
N PHE A 49 5.26 14.90 6.31
CA PHE A 49 4.91 13.55 6.74
C PHE A 49 5.39 13.27 8.17
N THR A 50 4.51 12.69 8.96
CA THR A 50 4.82 12.20 10.30
C THR A 50 4.17 10.83 10.50
N TYR A 51 4.75 10.01 11.37
CA TYR A 51 4.09 8.82 11.85
C TYR A 51 4.31 8.62 13.35
N GLU A 52 3.46 7.84 13.97
CA GLU A 52 3.49 7.50 15.39
C GLU A 52 3.24 6.02 15.59
N ILE A 53 4.04 5.39 16.45
CA ILE A 53 3.80 4.03 16.93
C ILE A 53 3.02 4.17 18.23
N VAL A 54 1.82 3.59 18.27
CA VAL A 54 0.92 3.72 19.42
C VAL A 54 0.66 2.36 20.07
N PRO A 55 0.41 2.33 21.41
CA PRO A 55 -0.01 1.10 22.08
C PRO A 55 -1.23 0.47 21.41
N ASP A 56 -1.27 -0.85 21.35
CA ASP A 56 -2.33 -1.61 20.66
C ASP A 56 -3.74 -1.28 21.17
N GLU A 57 -3.87 -0.95 22.45
CA GLU A 57 -5.14 -0.59 23.08
C GLU A 57 -5.73 0.75 22.64
N GLU A 58 -4.96 1.62 21.99
CA GLU A 58 -5.44 2.89 21.44
C GLU A 58 -6.27 2.71 20.18
N PHE A 59 -6.17 1.54 19.55
CA PHE A 59 -6.98 1.19 18.38
C PHE A 59 -8.10 0.20 18.73
N PRO A 60 -9.24 0.26 18.01
CA PRO A 60 -10.18 -0.85 17.96
C PRO A 60 -9.48 -2.13 17.53
N LYS A 61 -10.00 -3.30 17.96
CA LYS A 61 -9.36 -4.60 17.70
C LYS A 61 -9.07 -4.87 16.22
N ASP A 62 -9.98 -4.41 15.36
CA ASP A 62 -9.93 -4.69 13.91
C ASP A 62 -9.15 -3.63 13.10
N ILE A 63 -8.66 -2.57 13.75
CA ILE A 63 -7.86 -1.53 13.12
C ILE A 63 -6.40 -1.73 13.54
N HIS A 64 -5.51 -1.83 12.58
CA HIS A 64 -4.09 -2.10 12.80
C HIS A 64 -3.20 -0.87 12.60
N ALA A 65 -3.65 0.04 11.75
CA ALA A 65 -3.05 1.34 11.49
C ALA A 65 -4.11 2.27 10.90
N ASP A 66 -3.86 3.56 10.84
CA ASP A 66 -4.67 4.53 10.12
C ASP A 66 -3.85 5.68 9.55
N THR A 67 -4.39 6.32 8.51
CA THR A 67 -3.77 7.46 7.84
C THR A 67 -4.69 8.67 7.87
N ASP A 68 -4.28 9.73 8.58
CA ASP A 68 -4.91 11.05 8.49
C ASP A 68 -4.20 11.88 7.40
N ILE A 69 -4.80 11.90 6.22
CA ILE A 69 -4.25 12.57 5.05
C ILE A 69 -4.19 14.08 5.23
N THR A 70 -5.14 14.65 5.96
CA THR A 70 -5.22 16.11 6.17
C THR A 70 -4.12 16.61 7.10
N ARG A 71 -3.64 15.74 7.97
CA ARG A 71 -2.55 16.02 8.91
C ARG A 71 -1.21 15.46 8.46
N HIS A 72 -1.16 14.78 7.32
CA HIS A 72 0.03 14.08 6.84
C HIS A 72 0.59 13.10 7.88
N HIS A 73 -0.31 12.37 8.56
CA HIS A 73 0.04 11.57 9.73
C HIS A 73 -0.46 10.14 9.62
N VAL A 74 0.42 9.18 9.93
CA VAL A 74 0.10 7.76 9.99
C VAL A 74 0.28 7.28 11.42
N ARG A 75 -0.70 6.53 11.96
CA ARG A 75 -0.56 5.85 13.25
C ARG A 75 -0.53 4.35 13.01
N ILE A 76 0.35 3.67 13.71
CA ILE A 76 0.60 2.24 13.55
C ILE A 76 0.62 1.60 14.95
N LYS A 77 -0.09 0.49 15.12
CA LYS A 77 0.02 -0.32 16.34
C LYS A 77 1.45 -0.78 16.56
N GLU A 78 1.92 -0.77 17.82
CA GLU A 78 3.23 -1.26 18.21
C GLU A 78 3.46 -2.71 17.74
N SER A 79 2.50 -3.60 17.96
CA SER A 79 2.58 -4.99 17.51
C SER A 79 2.72 -5.14 15.98
N VAL A 80 2.12 -4.23 15.20
CA VAL A 80 2.21 -4.24 13.74
C VAL A 80 3.56 -3.71 13.27
N TYR A 81 4.05 -2.65 13.90
CA TYR A 81 5.38 -2.12 13.59
C TYR A 81 6.47 -3.15 13.91
N ASP A 82 6.44 -3.73 15.11
CA ASP A 82 7.40 -4.75 15.53
C ASP A 82 7.35 -5.98 14.61
N GLY A 83 6.14 -6.45 14.28
CA GLY A 83 5.97 -7.55 13.34
C GLY A 83 6.52 -7.24 11.95
N ALA A 84 6.36 -6.02 11.46
CA ALA A 84 6.93 -5.60 10.18
C ALA A 84 8.46 -5.56 10.21
N VAL A 85 9.06 -5.08 11.31
CA VAL A 85 10.53 -5.10 11.55
C VAL A 85 11.04 -6.55 11.58
N GLU A 86 10.31 -7.46 12.20
CA GLU A 86 10.63 -8.90 12.25
C GLU A 86 10.37 -9.62 10.90
N GLY A 87 9.80 -8.95 9.91
CA GLY A 87 9.56 -9.49 8.58
C GLY A 87 8.22 -10.22 8.42
N VAL A 88 7.26 -10.01 9.36
CA VAL A 88 5.90 -10.57 9.25
C VAL A 88 5.19 -9.95 8.03
N GLY A 89 4.93 -10.76 7.02
CA GLY A 89 4.43 -10.31 5.72
C GLY A 89 3.10 -9.53 5.80
N ARG A 90 2.18 -9.94 6.69
CA ARG A 90 0.92 -9.24 6.93
C ARG A 90 1.16 -7.81 7.44
N ASP A 91 2.05 -7.65 8.42
CA ASP A 91 2.29 -6.37 9.07
C ASP A 91 3.05 -5.42 8.15
N ARG A 92 3.99 -5.95 7.36
CA ARG A 92 4.63 -5.23 6.25
C ARG A 92 3.60 -4.73 5.22
N MET A 93 2.62 -5.57 4.87
CA MET A 93 1.53 -5.19 3.95
C MET A 93 0.60 -4.13 4.55
N THR A 94 0.39 -4.13 5.88
CA THR A 94 -0.36 -3.07 6.57
C THR A 94 0.34 -1.72 6.42
N ILE A 95 1.64 -1.64 6.66
CA ILE A 95 2.43 -0.40 6.46
C ILE A 95 2.37 0.04 4.98
N ALA A 96 2.53 -0.90 4.04
CA ALA A 96 2.46 -0.60 2.61
C ALA A 96 1.09 -0.04 2.19
N HIS A 97 0.02 -0.51 2.81
CA HIS A 97 -1.34 -0.01 2.58
C HIS A 97 -1.52 1.43 3.07
N GLU A 98 -1.09 1.73 4.30
CA GLU A 98 -1.19 3.09 4.86
C GLU A 98 -0.31 4.09 4.08
N LEU A 99 0.92 3.70 3.74
CA LEU A 99 1.75 4.50 2.85
C LEU A 99 1.11 4.63 1.45
N GLY A 100 0.39 3.61 0.99
CA GLY A 100 -0.39 3.65 -0.24
C GLY A 100 -1.44 4.76 -0.22
N HIS A 101 -2.20 4.92 0.87
CA HIS A 101 -3.12 6.05 1.03
C HIS A 101 -2.40 7.39 0.91
N TYR A 102 -1.30 7.54 1.63
CA TYR A 102 -0.54 8.79 1.63
C TYR A 102 0.08 9.10 0.27
N LEU A 103 0.80 8.14 -0.31
CA LEU A 103 1.53 8.32 -1.57
C LEU A 103 0.59 8.53 -2.76
N MET A 104 -0.50 7.79 -2.85
CA MET A 104 -1.48 7.99 -3.92
C MET A 104 -2.06 9.40 -3.91
N LEU A 105 -2.24 9.97 -2.73
CA LEU A 105 -2.74 11.33 -2.60
C LEU A 105 -1.66 12.37 -2.95
N CYS A 106 -0.43 12.17 -2.49
CA CYS A 106 0.69 13.06 -2.80
C CYS A 106 1.04 13.05 -4.31
N ILE A 107 1.06 11.85 -4.93
CA ILE A 107 1.43 11.69 -6.35
C ILE A 107 0.30 12.12 -7.27
N CYS A 108 -0.95 11.79 -6.95
CA CYS A 108 -2.11 12.01 -7.82
C CYS A 108 -2.86 13.30 -7.54
N GLY A 109 -2.51 13.99 -6.44
CA GLY A 109 -3.24 15.16 -5.97
C GLY A 109 -4.61 14.81 -5.36
N PHE A 110 -5.18 15.78 -4.65
CA PHE A 110 -6.39 15.60 -3.88
C PHE A 110 -7.61 16.06 -4.65
N ARG A 111 -8.50 15.14 -5.03
CA ARG A 111 -9.92 15.43 -5.25
C ARG A 111 -10.75 14.33 -4.63
N LEU A 112 -11.10 14.50 -3.35
CA LEU A 112 -12.09 13.66 -2.70
C LEU A 112 -13.49 14.23 -2.99
N THR A 113 -14.24 13.56 -3.80
CA THR A 113 -15.66 13.89 -4.01
C THR A 113 -16.51 13.02 -3.10
N ARG A 114 -17.37 13.66 -2.33
CA ARG A 114 -18.28 12.94 -1.44
C ARG A 114 -19.40 12.30 -2.27
N ASN A 115 -19.54 10.97 -2.17
CA ASN A 115 -20.66 10.27 -2.77
C ASN A 115 -21.86 10.32 -1.81
N PHE A 116 -22.92 10.99 -2.22
CA PHE A 116 -24.21 11.05 -1.49
C PHE A 116 -25.24 10.05 -2.07
N GLY A 117 -24.88 9.30 -3.10
CA GLY A 117 -25.73 8.29 -3.73
C GLY A 117 -25.75 6.97 -2.96
N ASN A 118 -26.76 6.15 -3.25
CA ASN A 118 -26.87 4.78 -2.77
C ASN A 118 -26.17 3.77 -3.71
N GLU A 119 -25.47 4.24 -4.74
CA GLU A 119 -24.76 3.40 -5.67
C GLU A 119 -23.41 2.99 -5.10
N GLU A 120 -23.04 1.73 -5.25
CA GLU A 120 -21.71 1.23 -4.87
C GLU A 120 -20.63 1.96 -5.67
N VAL A 121 -19.60 2.42 -4.97
CA VAL A 121 -18.44 3.06 -5.61
C VAL A 121 -17.64 2.00 -6.37
N PRO A 122 -17.45 2.14 -7.69
CA PRO A 122 -16.60 1.22 -8.43
C PRO A 122 -15.18 1.18 -7.85
N ALA A 123 -14.57 -0.02 -7.80
CA ALA A 123 -13.25 -0.22 -7.18
C ALA A 123 -12.19 0.80 -7.66
N TYR A 124 -12.11 1.07 -8.96
CA TYR A 124 -11.16 2.00 -9.56
C TYR A 124 -11.35 3.47 -9.15
N LYS A 125 -12.46 3.81 -8.48
CA LYS A 125 -12.76 5.13 -7.89
C LYS A 125 -12.69 5.13 -6.37
N SER A 126 -12.41 3.97 -5.76
CA SER A 126 -12.30 3.84 -4.30
C SER A 126 -10.87 4.18 -3.86
N PRO A 127 -10.69 5.14 -2.93
CA PRO A 127 -9.37 5.44 -2.37
C PRO A 127 -8.77 4.22 -1.65
N GLU A 128 -9.62 3.44 -1.00
CA GLU A 128 -9.22 2.20 -0.32
C GLU A 128 -8.67 1.16 -1.30
N TRP A 129 -9.36 0.94 -2.42
CA TRP A 129 -8.89 0.02 -3.45
C TRP A 129 -7.59 0.51 -4.10
N GLN A 130 -7.49 1.82 -4.38
CA GLN A 130 -6.29 2.39 -5.00
C GLN A 130 -5.07 2.29 -4.08
N ALA A 131 -5.22 2.59 -2.78
CA ALA A 131 -4.15 2.45 -1.80
C ALA A 131 -3.70 0.99 -1.65
N LYS A 132 -4.65 0.06 -1.55
CA LYS A 132 -4.37 -1.39 -1.49
C LYS A 132 -3.68 -1.89 -2.76
N CYS A 133 -4.13 -1.43 -3.92
CA CYS A 133 -3.52 -1.76 -5.21
C CYS A 133 -2.08 -1.24 -5.27
N PHE A 134 -1.86 0.03 -4.92
CA PHE A 134 -0.52 0.64 -4.93
C PHE A 134 0.44 -0.07 -3.97
N GLY A 135 0.03 -0.32 -2.72
CA GLY A 135 0.82 -1.07 -1.75
C GLY A 135 1.20 -2.47 -2.27
N GLY A 136 0.25 -3.17 -2.89
CA GLY A 136 0.51 -4.47 -3.50
C GLY A 136 1.50 -4.42 -4.66
N GLU A 137 1.34 -3.48 -5.61
CA GLU A 137 2.26 -3.30 -6.74
C GLU A 137 3.64 -2.77 -6.29
N LEU A 138 3.69 -2.01 -5.19
CA LEU A 138 4.93 -1.55 -4.58
C LEU A 138 5.71 -2.70 -3.96
N MET A 139 5.05 -3.57 -3.19
CA MET A 139 5.68 -4.69 -2.48
C MET A 139 6.00 -5.88 -3.39
N VAL A 140 5.16 -6.10 -4.42
CA VAL A 140 5.30 -7.19 -5.39
C VAL A 140 5.36 -6.61 -6.79
N ALA A 141 6.57 -6.21 -7.19
CA ALA A 141 6.79 -5.58 -8.49
C ALA A 141 6.71 -6.63 -9.62
N GLU A 142 5.74 -6.46 -10.53
CA GLU A 142 5.48 -7.43 -11.61
C GLU A 142 6.73 -7.77 -12.43
N HIS A 143 7.54 -6.77 -12.81
CA HIS A 143 8.73 -6.97 -13.63
C HIS A 143 9.81 -7.87 -12.98
N LEU A 144 9.73 -8.08 -11.65
CA LEU A 144 10.63 -8.96 -10.89
C LEU A 144 9.98 -10.29 -10.54
N THR A 145 8.66 -10.37 -10.53
CA THR A 145 7.93 -11.49 -9.92
C THR A 145 7.05 -12.26 -10.88
N ARG A 146 6.92 -11.83 -12.15
CA ARG A 146 6.01 -12.44 -13.12
C ARG A 146 6.24 -13.95 -13.32
N ASP A 147 7.50 -14.38 -13.30
CA ASP A 147 7.89 -15.79 -13.50
C ASP A 147 7.99 -16.59 -12.19
N LEU A 148 7.67 -15.97 -11.04
CA LEU A 148 7.68 -16.62 -9.74
C LEU A 148 6.31 -17.21 -9.40
N SER A 149 6.30 -18.34 -8.68
CA SER A 149 5.09 -18.87 -8.07
C SER A 149 4.61 -17.98 -6.91
N ALA A 150 3.34 -18.09 -6.52
CA ALA A 150 2.79 -17.36 -5.38
C ALA A 150 3.61 -17.59 -4.09
N LYS A 151 4.09 -18.84 -3.87
CA LYS A 151 4.93 -19.17 -2.72
C LYS A 151 6.31 -18.50 -2.77
N GLU A 152 6.92 -18.44 -3.94
CA GLU A 152 8.21 -17.72 -4.10
C GLU A 152 8.03 -16.21 -3.92
N ILE A 153 6.89 -15.65 -4.34
CA ILE A 153 6.55 -14.24 -4.10
C ILE A 153 6.43 -13.97 -2.60
N GLU A 154 5.68 -14.82 -1.88
CA GLU A 154 5.56 -14.73 -0.41
C GLU A 154 6.94 -14.69 0.25
N GLU A 155 7.79 -15.67 -0.04
CA GLU A 155 9.09 -15.82 0.58
C GLU A 155 10.09 -14.72 0.18
N LYS A 156 10.17 -14.40 -1.12
CA LYS A 156 11.18 -13.46 -1.65
C LYS A 156 10.81 -11.99 -1.48
N CYS A 157 9.53 -11.67 -1.52
CA CYS A 157 9.05 -10.30 -1.31
C CYS A 157 8.72 -10.00 0.16
N GLY A 158 8.61 -11.03 1.01
CA GLY A 158 8.27 -10.89 2.42
C GLY A 158 6.87 -10.29 2.60
N VAL A 159 5.90 -10.80 1.86
CA VAL A 159 4.47 -10.44 1.94
C VAL A 159 3.66 -11.61 2.50
N SER A 160 2.39 -11.39 2.85
CA SER A 160 1.53 -12.47 3.30
C SER A 160 1.18 -13.43 2.15
N GLU A 161 0.83 -14.68 2.49
CA GLU A 161 0.33 -15.69 1.53
C GLU A 161 -0.85 -15.14 0.70
N ASP A 162 -1.80 -14.46 1.36
CA ASP A 162 -2.96 -13.86 0.70
C ASP A 162 -2.55 -12.79 -0.31
N ALA A 163 -1.60 -11.92 0.07
CA ALA A 163 -1.09 -10.86 -0.81
C ALA A 163 -0.32 -11.45 -1.99
N ALA A 164 0.53 -12.45 -1.76
CA ALA A 164 1.29 -13.14 -2.80
C ALA A 164 0.36 -13.83 -3.80
N SER A 165 -0.63 -14.58 -3.31
CA SER A 165 -1.64 -15.27 -4.14
C SER A 165 -2.48 -14.29 -4.94
N TYR A 166 -2.91 -13.20 -4.31
CA TYR A 166 -3.68 -12.16 -4.98
C TYR A 166 -2.89 -11.49 -6.11
N GLN A 167 -1.64 -11.09 -5.84
CA GLN A 167 -0.80 -10.44 -6.86
C GLN A 167 -0.44 -11.41 -7.99
N TYR A 168 -0.10 -12.66 -7.68
CA TYR A 168 0.13 -13.70 -8.68
C TYR A 168 -1.06 -13.84 -9.63
N ASN A 169 -2.27 -13.98 -9.08
CA ASN A 169 -3.47 -14.12 -9.90
C ASN A 169 -3.71 -12.88 -10.78
N LYS A 170 -3.54 -11.68 -10.22
CA LYS A 170 -3.74 -10.42 -10.97
C LYS A 170 -2.73 -10.21 -12.09
N MET A 171 -1.50 -10.69 -11.95
CA MET A 171 -0.51 -10.66 -13.02
C MET A 171 -0.86 -11.60 -14.19
N HIS A 172 -1.55 -12.71 -13.92
CA HIS A 172 -1.84 -13.75 -14.90
C HIS A 172 -3.30 -13.76 -15.41
N GLU A 173 -4.19 -12.93 -14.83
CA GLU A 173 -5.59 -12.80 -15.32
C GLU A 173 -5.68 -12.29 -16.76
N ALA A 174 -4.70 -11.56 -17.26
CA ALA A 174 -4.68 -11.02 -18.62
C ALA A 174 -4.17 -12.04 -19.67
N ASP A 175 -3.64 -13.17 -19.24
CA ASP A 175 -3.06 -14.20 -20.12
C ASP A 175 -4.07 -15.34 -20.43
N ASN A 176 -5.32 -15.26 -19.93
CA ASN A 176 -6.46 -16.13 -20.20
C ASN A 176 -7.55 -15.32 -20.92
#